data_22baf80baccdcdf67d1eec0277cf175a
#
_entry.id   22baf80baccdcdf67d1eec0277cf175a
#
_cell.length_a   1.000
_cell.length_b   1.000
_cell.length_c   1.000
_cell.angle_alpha   90.00
_cell.angle_beta   90.00
_cell.angle_gamma   90.00
#
_symmetry.space_group_name_H-M   'P 1'
#
loop_
_entity.id
_entity.type
_entity.pdbx_description
1 polymer ?
#
loop_
_entity_poly.entity_id
_entity_poly.type
_entity_poly.pdbx_seq_one_letter_code
_entity_poly.pdbx_strand_id
1 'polypeptide(L)'
;MDIEHVLNTHGIGATGLRTFDKKPPLAVLGFDATASGGSVVLSWTNPDDSDFAGVRIQRKIGSYPVDYGDGITVYKGKNSMFVDDSIDMNARYYYRAFTYDFNGNYNKSDTMRSVARIENLEKVYGVDIDQSNPDPFTAVTYVGEAVGLTPGSAIIDAIYPFNRIRPVLLNSEGEAVSELNKNNFNLTAQGGTANLNSRHNVMIEFPKLWIKMETVGDVIQIRFASSKIDETYKCLAHMKGNEEKDVFYLGAYLSSYNSGMLKSWSGYRPATALTIAEHRNMARLNGEGYGLVSFYQWLYIQILFIFKYKSINSQAALGLGYTNTSDRNANVSGTTNAKGMYYGSQTDNKERVKFLGLEDAYGNYATFLDGILLSPTYEMLTATMDFNAFGTGYELSPTNIASSLNGFISKTHGTTTQGFLPKEVKGSSAGCYGDRAMLFSNNPFTCGGAFTESSSVGMFYLNSLYGAS
;
A
#
# COMPACT_ATOMS: atom_id res chain seq x y z
N MET A 1 -72.61 -21.03 -31.09
CA MET A 1 -71.59 -22.02 -31.38
C MET A 1 -71.01 -22.37 -30.03
N ASP A 2 -71.22 -23.58 -29.59
CA ASP A 2 -71.00 -24.02 -28.22
C ASP A 2 -69.50 -24.16 -27.93
N ILE A 3 -69.04 -23.62 -26.85
CA ILE A 3 -67.58 -23.63 -26.47
C ILE A 3 -67.08 -25.07 -26.32
N GLU A 4 -67.91 -26.01 -25.94
CA GLU A 4 -67.61 -27.44 -25.86
C GLU A 4 -67.25 -28.06 -27.22
N HIS A 5 -67.83 -27.59 -28.28
CA HIS A 5 -67.59 -28.11 -29.65
C HIS A 5 -66.24 -27.62 -30.22
N VAL A 6 -65.75 -26.43 -29.78
CA VAL A 6 -64.49 -25.88 -30.22
C VAL A 6 -63.28 -26.52 -29.47
N LEU A 7 -63.46 -26.94 -28.21
CA LEU A 7 -62.40 -27.62 -27.45
C LEU A 7 -62.17 -29.06 -27.90
N ASN A 8 -63.21 -29.74 -28.39
CA ASN A 8 -63.11 -31.11 -28.94
C ASN A 8 -62.44 -31.17 -30.32
N THR A 9 -62.44 -30.08 -31.08
CA THR A 9 -61.83 -30.06 -32.43
C THR A 9 -60.31 -29.82 -32.42
N HIS A 10 -59.73 -29.50 -31.27
CA HIS A 10 -58.30 -29.24 -31.15
C HIS A 10 -57.55 -30.37 -30.46
N GLY A 11 -58.17 -31.53 -30.18
CA GLY A 11 -57.47 -32.70 -29.63
C GLY A 11 -56.79 -32.52 -28.30
N ILE A 12 -57.13 -31.47 -27.51
CA ILE A 12 -56.68 -31.29 -26.17
C ILE A 12 -57.47 -32.19 -25.24
N GLY A 13 -57.21 -33.48 -25.30
CA GLY A 13 -57.65 -34.41 -24.27
C GLY A 13 -56.93 -34.09 -22.96
N ALA A 14 -57.68 -33.68 -21.96
CA ALA A 14 -57.16 -33.54 -20.59
C ALA A 14 -56.97 -34.93 -19.94
N THR A 15 -56.14 -35.76 -20.53
CA THR A 15 -55.62 -36.99 -19.91
C THR A 15 -54.17 -36.80 -19.63
N GLY A 16 -53.92 -36.19 -18.52
CA GLY A 16 -52.58 -36.02 -17.97
C GLY A 16 -52.46 -34.69 -17.26
N LEU A 17 -52.96 -34.59 -16.06
CA LEU A 17 -52.39 -33.68 -15.11
C LEU A 17 -50.88 -33.99 -15.11
N ARG A 18 -50.06 -33.18 -15.78
CA ARG A 18 -48.65 -33.17 -15.52
C ARG A 18 -48.52 -32.85 -14.04
N THR A 19 -48.31 -33.86 -13.24
CA THR A 19 -47.83 -33.67 -11.88
C THR A 19 -46.48 -32.99 -12.05
N PHE A 20 -46.46 -31.66 -11.90
CA PHE A 20 -45.21 -30.95 -11.85
C PHE A 20 -44.39 -31.60 -10.76
N ASP A 21 -43.22 -32.08 -11.10
CA ASP A 21 -42.29 -32.57 -10.13
C ASP A 21 -42.02 -31.46 -9.13
N LYS A 22 -42.23 -31.74 -7.85
CA LYS A 22 -42.02 -30.85 -6.72
C LYS A 22 -40.88 -31.36 -5.81
N LYS A 23 -40.29 -32.49 -6.16
CA LYS A 23 -39.27 -33.13 -5.36
C LYS A 23 -37.89 -32.60 -5.82
N PRO A 24 -37.14 -31.89 -4.96
CA PRO A 24 -35.80 -31.47 -5.31
C PRO A 24 -34.84 -32.67 -5.41
N PRO A 25 -33.73 -32.56 -6.15
CA PRO A 25 -32.66 -33.54 -6.19
C PRO A 25 -32.09 -33.81 -4.79
N LEU A 26 -31.42 -34.93 -4.63
CA LEU A 26 -30.64 -35.23 -3.40
C LEU A 26 -29.58 -34.14 -3.13
N ALA A 27 -29.17 -34.05 -1.88
CA ALA A 27 -28.11 -33.16 -1.48
C ALA A 27 -26.78 -33.57 -2.11
N VAL A 28 -25.88 -32.61 -2.34
CA VAL A 28 -24.47 -32.93 -2.63
C VAL A 28 -23.83 -33.65 -1.45
N LEU A 29 -22.85 -34.49 -1.73
CA LEU A 29 -22.08 -35.20 -0.71
C LEU A 29 -20.73 -34.51 -0.50
N GLY A 30 -20.24 -34.51 0.75
CA GLY A 30 -18.93 -34.00 1.09
C GLY A 30 -18.71 -32.54 0.75
N PHE A 31 -19.77 -31.69 0.90
CA PHE A 31 -19.60 -30.24 0.66
C PHE A 31 -18.60 -29.66 1.65
N ASP A 32 -17.48 -29.19 1.14
CA ASP A 32 -16.38 -28.61 1.92
C ASP A 32 -15.97 -27.24 1.39
N ALA A 33 -15.47 -26.41 2.29
CA ALA A 33 -14.94 -25.07 2.02
C ALA A 33 -13.59 -24.93 2.71
N THR A 34 -12.53 -25.00 1.94
CA THR A 34 -11.14 -24.93 2.43
C THR A 34 -10.51 -23.60 2.02
N ALA A 35 -9.99 -22.83 3.01
CA ALA A 35 -9.24 -21.61 2.75
C ALA A 35 -7.87 -21.93 2.14
N SER A 36 -7.50 -21.25 1.05
CA SER A 36 -6.22 -21.43 0.37
C SER A 36 -5.76 -20.14 -0.32
N GLY A 37 -4.62 -19.61 0.11
CA GLY A 37 -3.93 -18.52 -0.60
C GLY A 37 -4.71 -17.24 -0.84
N GLY A 38 -5.68 -16.89 0.01
CA GLY A 38 -6.53 -15.70 -0.16
C GLY A 38 -7.83 -15.96 -0.93
N SER A 39 -8.14 -17.23 -1.21
CA SER A 39 -9.39 -17.69 -1.79
C SER A 39 -9.98 -18.83 -0.97
N VAL A 40 -11.24 -19.22 -1.24
CA VAL A 40 -11.87 -20.41 -0.69
C VAL A 40 -12.12 -21.41 -1.81
N VAL A 41 -11.53 -22.59 -1.67
CA VAL A 41 -11.81 -23.73 -2.56
C VAL A 41 -13.05 -24.44 -2.02
N LEU A 42 -14.09 -24.48 -2.81
CA LEU A 42 -15.33 -25.22 -2.55
C LEU A 42 -15.30 -26.52 -3.34
N SER A 43 -15.57 -27.65 -2.71
CA SER A 43 -15.60 -28.97 -3.35
C SER A 43 -16.78 -29.80 -2.84
N TRP A 44 -17.31 -30.66 -3.71
CA TRP A 44 -18.46 -31.54 -3.40
C TRP A 44 -18.58 -32.65 -4.45
N THR A 45 -19.43 -33.62 -4.15
CA THR A 45 -19.87 -34.63 -5.13
C THR A 45 -21.33 -34.39 -5.49
N ASN A 46 -21.64 -34.28 -6.79
CA ASN A 46 -22.99 -34.12 -7.27
C ASN A 46 -23.82 -35.39 -7.06
N PRO A 47 -25.14 -35.27 -6.83
CA PRO A 47 -26.04 -36.44 -6.79
C PRO A 47 -26.26 -37.03 -8.18
N ASP A 48 -26.62 -38.30 -8.24
CA ASP A 48 -26.90 -39.04 -9.48
C ASP A 48 -28.38 -38.96 -9.91
N ASP A 49 -29.17 -38.01 -9.40
CA ASP A 49 -30.56 -37.84 -9.76
C ASP A 49 -30.69 -37.47 -11.25
N SER A 50 -31.58 -38.11 -11.97
CA SER A 50 -31.78 -37.91 -13.42
C SER A 50 -32.32 -36.53 -13.79
N ASP A 51 -32.93 -35.81 -12.85
CA ASP A 51 -33.47 -34.46 -12.98
C ASP A 51 -32.55 -33.36 -12.39
N PHE A 52 -31.36 -33.76 -11.90
CA PHE A 52 -30.37 -32.82 -11.37
C PHE A 52 -29.94 -31.80 -12.43
N ALA A 53 -30.25 -30.52 -12.20
CA ALA A 53 -29.92 -29.41 -13.08
C ALA A 53 -28.65 -28.65 -12.62
N GLY A 54 -28.26 -28.73 -11.32
CA GLY A 54 -27.05 -28.10 -10.82
C GLY A 54 -27.07 -27.81 -9.34
N VAL A 55 -26.01 -27.13 -8.92
CA VAL A 55 -25.79 -26.62 -7.56
C VAL A 55 -25.73 -25.11 -7.59
N ARG A 56 -26.42 -24.46 -6.67
CA ARG A 56 -26.26 -23.04 -6.35
C ARG A 56 -25.64 -22.90 -4.98
N ILE A 57 -24.53 -22.15 -4.87
CA ILE A 57 -23.84 -21.93 -3.62
C ILE A 57 -24.00 -20.48 -3.19
N GLN A 58 -24.50 -20.30 -1.99
CA GLN A 58 -24.63 -19.03 -1.30
C GLN A 58 -23.54 -18.85 -0.27
N ARG A 59 -23.02 -17.64 -0.17
CA ARG A 59 -22.04 -17.20 0.84
C ARG A 59 -22.62 -16.09 1.70
N LYS A 60 -22.33 -16.15 3.01
CA LYS A 60 -22.71 -15.12 3.99
C LYS A 60 -21.64 -14.96 5.05
N ILE A 61 -21.54 -13.77 5.63
CA ILE A 61 -20.67 -13.50 6.79
C ILE A 61 -21.50 -13.70 8.06
N GLY A 62 -20.90 -14.33 9.08
CA GLY A 62 -21.46 -14.45 10.42
C GLY A 62 -22.46 -15.57 10.64
N SER A 63 -23.14 -16.07 9.62
CA SER A 63 -24.09 -17.20 9.73
C SER A 63 -24.27 -17.93 8.41
N TYR A 64 -24.77 -19.17 8.47
CA TYR A 64 -25.13 -19.90 7.24
C TYR A 64 -26.33 -19.27 6.51
N PRO A 65 -26.28 -19.23 5.17
CA PRO A 65 -27.47 -18.92 4.37
C PRO A 65 -28.65 -19.81 4.74
N VAL A 66 -29.83 -19.25 4.97
CA VAL A 66 -31.01 -20.01 5.36
C VAL A 66 -31.73 -20.60 4.14
N ASP A 67 -31.63 -19.92 2.98
CA ASP A 67 -32.15 -20.43 1.71
C ASP A 67 -31.29 -19.94 0.51
N TYR A 68 -31.69 -20.36 -0.70
CA TYR A 68 -30.96 -20.03 -1.93
C TYR A 68 -31.06 -18.57 -2.38
N GLY A 69 -31.81 -17.73 -1.68
CA GLY A 69 -31.88 -16.27 -1.86
C GLY A 69 -31.14 -15.47 -0.78
N ASP A 70 -30.67 -16.14 0.29
CA ASP A 70 -30.02 -15.50 1.43
C ASP A 70 -28.48 -15.47 1.23
N GLY A 71 -27.94 -14.26 1.13
CA GLY A 71 -26.51 -14.02 0.93
C GLY A 71 -26.12 -13.77 -0.53
N ILE A 72 -24.84 -13.95 -0.85
CA ILE A 72 -24.26 -13.74 -2.17
C ILE A 72 -24.17 -15.07 -2.90
N THR A 73 -24.72 -15.16 -4.13
CA THR A 73 -24.50 -16.31 -4.99
C THR A 73 -23.08 -16.28 -5.54
N VAL A 74 -22.22 -17.19 -5.09
CA VAL A 74 -20.84 -17.29 -5.57
C VAL A 74 -20.70 -18.28 -6.73
N TYR A 75 -21.56 -19.29 -6.79
CA TYR A 75 -21.55 -20.29 -7.85
C TYR A 75 -22.97 -20.74 -8.24
N LYS A 76 -23.17 -21.03 -9.53
CA LYS A 76 -24.34 -21.74 -10.05
C LYS A 76 -23.95 -22.54 -11.28
N GLY A 77 -24.03 -23.88 -11.20
CA GLY A 77 -23.64 -24.75 -12.32
C GLY A 77 -23.61 -26.23 -11.93
N LYS A 78 -22.98 -27.06 -12.78
CA LYS A 78 -22.86 -28.51 -12.62
C LYS A 78 -21.46 -29.01 -12.23
N ASN A 79 -20.47 -28.11 -12.08
CA ASN A 79 -19.14 -28.53 -11.62
C ASN A 79 -19.21 -29.07 -10.19
N SER A 80 -18.21 -29.81 -9.79
CA SER A 80 -18.03 -30.34 -8.43
C SER A 80 -16.97 -29.59 -7.64
N MET A 81 -16.45 -28.48 -8.18
CA MET A 81 -15.47 -27.60 -7.55
C MET A 81 -15.64 -26.16 -8.05
N PHE A 82 -15.39 -25.20 -7.16
CA PHE A 82 -15.34 -23.77 -7.47
C PHE A 82 -14.34 -23.05 -6.55
N VAL A 83 -13.66 -22.04 -7.07
CA VAL A 83 -12.77 -21.19 -6.28
C VAL A 83 -13.45 -19.84 -6.11
N ASP A 84 -13.76 -19.48 -4.86
CA ASP A 84 -14.26 -18.14 -4.50
C ASP A 84 -13.06 -17.26 -4.16
N ASP A 85 -12.70 -16.38 -5.07
CA ASP A 85 -11.64 -15.37 -4.97
C ASP A 85 -12.17 -13.96 -4.63
N SER A 86 -13.52 -13.82 -4.55
CA SER A 86 -14.22 -12.57 -4.25
C SER A 86 -14.43 -12.36 -2.74
N ILE A 87 -13.42 -12.66 -1.92
CA ILE A 87 -13.51 -12.64 -0.47
C ILE A 87 -12.62 -11.55 0.13
N ASP A 88 -13.09 -10.93 1.21
CA ASP A 88 -12.26 -10.06 2.04
C ASP A 88 -11.44 -10.91 3.02
N MET A 89 -10.17 -10.60 3.12
CA MET A 89 -9.24 -11.25 4.03
C MET A 89 -9.55 -10.84 5.45
N ASN A 90 -10.19 -11.41 6.29
CA ASN A 90 -10.52 -11.17 7.71
C ASN A 90 -11.97 -11.50 8.05
N ALA A 91 -12.73 -12.10 7.13
CA ALA A 91 -14.08 -12.49 7.42
C ALA A 91 -14.20 -14.02 7.55
N ARG A 92 -15.09 -14.46 8.42
CA ARG A 92 -15.51 -15.84 8.49
C ARG A 92 -16.68 -16.04 7.57
N TYR A 93 -16.47 -16.80 6.48
CA TYR A 93 -17.49 -17.06 5.47
C TYR A 93 -18.18 -18.38 5.70
N TYR A 94 -19.50 -18.35 5.65
CA TYR A 94 -20.39 -19.49 5.77
C TYR A 94 -20.98 -19.77 4.39
N TYR A 95 -20.77 -20.98 3.91
CA TYR A 95 -21.26 -21.44 2.63
C TYR A 95 -22.37 -22.46 2.81
N ARG A 96 -23.35 -22.40 1.93
CA ARG A 96 -24.38 -23.41 1.81
C ARG A 96 -24.67 -23.70 0.35
N ALA A 97 -24.62 -24.98 -0.02
CA ALA A 97 -25.02 -25.45 -1.33
C ALA A 97 -26.51 -25.79 -1.35
N PHE A 98 -27.13 -25.59 -2.50
CA PHE A 98 -28.53 -25.93 -2.79
C PHE A 98 -28.55 -26.61 -4.12
N THR A 99 -28.83 -27.93 -4.18
CA THR A 99 -29.10 -28.64 -5.45
C THR A 99 -30.45 -28.21 -6.01
N TYR A 100 -30.56 -28.13 -7.32
CA TYR A 100 -31.81 -27.78 -7.98
C TYR A 100 -32.04 -28.65 -9.24
N ASP A 101 -33.31 -28.89 -9.58
CA ASP A 101 -33.74 -29.60 -10.76
C ASP A 101 -34.11 -28.66 -11.93
N PHE A 102 -34.53 -29.24 -13.05
CA PHE A 102 -34.97 -28.47 -14.22
C PHE A 102 -36.30 -27.75 -13.99
N ASN A 103 -37.07 -28.09 -12.97
CA ASN A 103 -38.34 -27.46 -12.59
C ASN A 103 -38.14 -26.32 -11.56
N GLY A 104 -36.91 -26.13 -11.05
CA GLY A 104 -36.57 -25.09 -10.10
C GLY A 104 -36.86 -25.46 -8.63
N ASN A 105 -37.02 -26.75 -8.31
CA ASN A 105 -37.13 -27.21 -6.93
C ASN A 105 -35.75 -27.26 -6.31
N TYR A 106 -35.57 -26.60 -5.17
CA TYR A 106 -34.28 -26.51 -4.41
C TYR A 106 -34.29 -27.39 -3.18
N ASN A 107 -33.23 -28.21 -3.04
CA ASN A 107 -33.00 -28.96 -1.80
C ASN A 107 -32.42 -28.02 -0.74
N LYS A 108 -33.00 -28.03 0.46
CA LYS A 108 -32.63 -27.16 1.59
C LYS A 108 -32.02 -27.94 2.74
N SER A 109 -31.43 -29.12 2.48
CA SER A 109 -30.78 -29.93 3.51
C SER A 109 -29.67 -29.18 4.24
N ASP A 110 -29.58 -29.32 5.53
CA ASP A 110 -28.53 -28.74 6.36
C ASP A 110 -27.17 -29.45 6.23
N THR A 111 -27.15 -30.62 5.59
CA THR A 111 -25.90 -31.36 5.31
C THR A 111 -25.02 -30.69 4.27
N MET A 112 -25.54 -29.74 3.50
CA MET A 112 -24.83 -28.97 2.47
C MET A 112 -24.26 -27.67 3.02
N ARG A 113 -23.75 -27.65 4.23
CA ARG A 113 -23.16 -26.50 4.89
C ARG A 113 -21.69 -26.71 5.13
N SER A 114 -20.88 -25.72 4.82
CA SER A 114 -19.48 -25.66 5.23
C SER A 114 -19.09 -24.23 5.60
N VAL A 115 -18.11 -24.11 6.47
CA VAL A 115 -17.56 -22.82 6.90
C VAL A 115 -16.10 -22.78 6.54
N ALA A 116 -15.72 -21.81 5.74
CA ALA A 116 -14.31 -21.45 5.62
C ALA A 116 -14.03 -20.34 6.64
N ARG A 117 -13.24 -20.66 7.61
CA ARG A 117 -12.50 -19.67 8.34
C ARG A 117 -11.24 -19.43 7.52
N ILE A 118 -11.19 -18.30 6.85
CA ILE A 118 -9.89 -17.80 6.46
C ILE A 118 -9.25 -17.40 7.78
N GLU A 119 -8.60 -18.36 8.41
CA GLU A 119 -7.54 -18.05 9.30
C GLU A 119 -6.46 -17.46 8.39
N ASN A 120 -6.61 -16.18 8.15
CA ASN A 120 -5.45 -15.39 7.97
C ASN A 120 -4.72 -15.52 9.32
N LEU A 121 -3.79 -16.43 9.41
CA LEU A 121 -2.56 -16.12 10.12
C LEU A 121 -2.05 -14.90 9.37
N GLU A 122 -2.45 -13.73 9.86
CA GLU A 122 -2.07 -12.46 9.26
C GLU A 122 -0.56 -12.51 9.13
N LYS A 123 -0.07 -12.50 7.90
CA LYS A 123 1.36 -12.60 7.65
C LYS A 123 2.02 -11.36 8.22
N VAL A 124 2.73 -11.55 9.31
CA VAL A 124 3.52 -10.49 9.91
C VAL A 124 4.92 -10.60 9.35
N TYR A 125 5.25 -9.66 8.50
CA TYR A 125 6.60 -9.48 7.99
C TYR A 125 7.37 -8.54 8.90
N GLY A 126 8.70 -8.67 8.96
CA GLY A 126 9.47 -7.76 9.75
C GLY A 126 10.96 -7.81 9.51
N VAL A 127 11.63 -6.83 10.11
CA VAL A 127 13.07 -6.73 10.21
C VAL A 127 13.45 -6.31 11.62
N ASP A 128 14.61 -6.78 12.06
CA ASP A 128 15.30 -6.29 13.24
C ASP A 128 16.57 -5.56 12.78
N ILE A 129 16.85 -4.39 13.36
CA ILE A 129 18.02 -3.55 13.04
C ILE A 129 18.86 -3.41 14.30
N ASP A 130 20.03 -4.03 14.31
CA ASP A 130 21.02 -3.88 15.37
C ASP A 130 21.82 -2.58 15.18
N GLN A 131 21.49 -1.55 15.92
CA GLN A 131 22.14 -0.24 15.87
C GLN A 131 23.57 -0.24 16.47
N SER A 132 24.01 -1.32 17.10
CA SER A 132 25.39 -1.50 17.56
C SER A 132 26.31 -2.00 16.44
N ASN A 133 25.72 -2.57 15.37
CA ASN A 133 26.44 -3.05 14.20
C ASN A 133 26.56 -1.93 13.14
N PRO A 134 27.78 -1.45 12.82
CA PRO A 134 27.95 -0.37 11.84
C PRO A 134 27.81 -0.83 10.37
N ASP A 135 27.80 -2.13 10.07
CA ASP A 135 27.63 -2.62 8.71
C ASP A 135 26.14 -2.59 8.31
N PRO A 136 25.76 -1.75 7.34
CA PRO A 136 24.36 -1.53 7.00
C PRO A 136 23.62 -2.75 6.44
N PHE A 137 24.32 -3.78 5.95
CA PHE A 137 23.72 -4.98 5.39
C PHE A 137 23.60 -6.10 6.42
N THR A 138 24.55 -6.22 7.34
CA THR A 138 24.51 -7.24 8.40
C THR A 138 23.79 -6.77 9.66
N ALA A 139 23.61 -5.45 9.84
CA ALA A 139 22.79 -4.88 10.91
C ALA A 139 21.31 -5.26 10.79
N VAL A 140 20.83 -5.55 9.59
CA VAL A 140 19.40 -5.84 9.32
C VAL A 140 19.19 -7.36 9.22
N THR A 141 18.22 -7.86 9.97
CA THR A 141 17.82 -9.29 9.93
C THR A 141 16.34 -9.42 9.61
N TYR A 142 15.98 -10.30 8.69
CA TYR A 142 14.59 -10.66 8.41
C TYR A 142 14.00 -11.51 9.54
N VAL A 143 12.77 -11.22 9.93
CA VAL A 143 12.03 -11.94 10.97
C VAL A 143 10.58 -12.20 10.55
N GLY A 144 9.90 -13.12 11.25
CA GLY A 144 8.53 -13.53 10.91
C GLY A 144 8.47 -14.15 9.51
N GLU A 145 7.46 -13.80 8.75
CA GLU A 145 7.26 -14.30 7.37
C GLU A 145 8.33 -13.82 6.36
N ALA A 146 9.23 -12.93 6.78
CA ALA A 146 10.36 -12.47 5.96
C ALA A 146 11.56 -13.43 5.97
N VAL A 147 11.63 -14.37 6.92
CA VAL A 147 12.74 -15.31 7.03
C VAL A 147 12.86 -16.13 5.74
N GLY A 148 14.07 -16.15 5.16
CA GLY A 148 14.36 -16.85 3.91
C GLY A 148 14.14 -16.02 2.64
N LEU A 149 13.63 -14.79 2.72
CA LEU A 149 13.53 -13.91 1.57
C LEU A 149 14.93 -13.44 1.11
N THR A 150 15.07 -13.28 -0.20
CA THR A 150 16.29 -12.71 -0.79
C THR A 150 16.11 -11.21 -0.99
N PRO A 151 17.00 -10.37 -0.43
CA PRO A 151 16.94 -8.91 -0.61
C PRO A 151 16.93 -8.50 -2.09
N GLY A 152 16.15 -7.49 -2.44
CA GLY A 152 16.03 -6.98 -3.80
C GLY A 152 15.27 -7.86 -4.78
N SER A 153 14.90 -9.09 -4.40
CA SER A 153 14.27 -10.06 -5.31
C SER A 153 12.85 -9.67 -5.73
N ALA A 154 12.41 -10.17 -6.90
CA ALA A 154 11.03 -10.02 -7.37
C ALA A 154 10.00 -10.74 -6.48
N ILE A 155 10.42 -11.71 -5.65
CA ILE A 155 9.53 -12.38 -4.68
C ILE A 155 8.95 -11.36 -3.70
N ILE A 156 9.75 -10.36 -3.27
CA ILE A 156 9.27 -9.29 -2.38
C ILE A 156 8.21 -8.44 -3.07
N ASP A 157 8.29 -8.24 -4.40
CA ASP A 157 7.29 -7.45 -5.14
C ASP A 157 5.92 -8.15 -5.22
N ALA A 158 5.86 -9.45 -4.96
CA ALA A 158 4.62 -10.21 -4.87
C ALA A 158 3.98 -10.21 -3.47
N ILE A 159 4.69 -9.65 -2.45
CA ILE A 159 4.22 -9.57 -1.06
C ILE A 159 3.45 -8.25 -0.86
N TYR A 160 2.39 -8.27 -0.03
CA TYR A 160 1.74 -7.06 0.47
C TYR A 160 2.72 -6.25 1.34
N PRO A 161 2.84 -4.92 1.17
CA PRO A 161 2.03 -4.04 0.30
C PRO A 161 2.60 -3.87 -1.12
N PHE A 162 3.78 -4.37 -1.47
CA PHE A 162 4.48 -4.13 -2.73
C PHE A 162 3.64 -4.49 -3.97
N ASN A 163 2.91 -5.61 -3.93
CA ASN A 163 2.05 -6.07 -5.03
C ASN A 163 0.86 -5.12 -5.30
N ARG A 164 0.47 -4.30 -4.32
CA ARG A 164 -0.65 -3.35 -4.41
C ARG A 164 -0.22 -1.92 -4.72
N ILE A 165 1.07 -1.59 -4.54
CA ILE A 165 1.60 -0.28 -4.93
C ILE A 165 1.57 -0.15 -6.44
N ARG A 166 0.99 0.97 -6.95
CA ARG A 166 0.79 1.17 -8.37
C ARG A 166 0.89 2.64 -8.79
N PRO A 167 1.42 2.92 -9.99
CA PRO A 167 1.42 4.26 -10.56
C PRO A 167 0.06 4.57 -11.19
N VAL A 168 -0.47 5.78 -10.93
CA VAL A 168 -1.78 6.21 -11.40
C VAL A 168 -1.77 7.67 -11.88
N LEU A 169 -2.76 8.04 -12.69
CA LEU A 169 -3.13 9.43 -12.94
C LEU A 169 -4.24 9.81 -11.98
N LEU A 170 -4.01 10.83 -11.14
CA LEU A 170 -4.93 11.27 -10.10
C LEU A 170 -5.55 12.63 -10.51
N ASN A 171 -6.89 12.73 -10.44
CA ASN A 171 -7.63 13.96 -10.74
C ASN A 171 -7.72 14.91 -9.52
N SER A 172 -8.40 16.04 -9.68
CA SER A 172 -8.60 17.04 -8.62
C SER A 172 -9.51 16.58 -7.49
N GLU A 173 -10.35 15.59 -7.75
CA GLU A 173 -11.27 14.97 -6.80
C GLU A 173 -10.58 13.88 -5.96
N GLY A 174 -9.30 13.58 -6.23
CA GLY A 174 -8.55 12.52 -5.54
C GLY A 174 -8.83 11.11 -6.06
N GLU A 175 -9.37 10.98 -7.28
CA GLU A 175 -9.71 9.70 -7.90
C GLU A 175 -8.63 9.27 -8.89
N ALA A 176 -8.24 8.00 -8.85
CA ALA A 176 -7.35 7.39 -9.82
C ALA A 176 -8.10 7.11 -11.14
N VAL A 177 -7.93 7.99 -12.12
CA VAL A 177 -8.65 7.93 -13.41
C VAL A 177 -7.99 6.99 -14.43
N SER A 178 -6.73 6.61 -14.23
CA SER A 178 -6.01 5.65 -15.07
C SER A 178 -4.85 5.06 -14.29
N GLU A 179 -4.65 3.75 -14.43
CA GLU A 179 -3.45 3.08 -13.96
C GLU A 179 -2.38 3.10 -15.06
N LEU A 180 -1.13 3.35 -14.67
CA LEU A 180 0.02 3.33 -15.57
C LEU A 180 0.70 1.96 -15.55
N ASN A 181 1.43 1.66 -16.61
CA ASN A 181 2.22 0.44 -16.70
C ASN A 181 3.42 0.52 -15.73
N LYS A 182 3.51 -0.45 -14.80
CA LYS A 182 4.57 -0.49 -13.77
C LYS A 182 5.99 -0.55 -14.36
N ASN A 183 6.15 -1.07 -15.59
CA ASN A 183 7.46 -1.17 -16.23
C ASN A 183 7.80 0.06 -17.09
N ASN A 184 6.78 0.81 -17.53
CA ASN A 184 6.97 1.99 -18.37
C ASN A 184 5.81 2.97 -18.18
N PHE A 185 6.02 4.03 -17.40
CA PHE A 185 5.01 5.04 -17.08
C PHE A 185 4.52 5.84 -18.29
N ASN A 186 5.26 5.82 -19.42
CA ASN A 186 4.78 6.43 -20.66
C ASN A 186 3.57 5.71 -21.27
N LEU A 187 3.21 4.54 -20.70
CA LEU A 187 2.07 3.73 -21.12
C LEU A 187 1.06 3.62 -19.98
N THR A 188 -0.22 3.50 -20.33
CA THR A 188 -1.26 3.03 -19.42
C THR A 188 -1.10 1.52 -19.15
N ALA A 189 -1.74 1.00 -18.12
CA ALA A 189 -1.73 -0.45 -17.83
C ALA A 189 -2.29 -1.29 -19.01
N GLN A 190 -3.15 -0.71 -19.84
CA GLN A 190 -3.72 -1.33 -21.04
C GLN A 190 -2.84 -1.18 -22.29
N GLY A 191 -1.67 -0.51 -22.17
CA GLY A 191 -0.69 -0.35 -23.25
C GLY A 191 -0.88 0.88 -24.14
N GLY A 192 -1.90 1.71 -23.88
CA GLY A 192 -2.05 3.00 -24.56
C GLY A 192 -1.04 4.05 -24.09
N THR A 193 -0.78 5.08 -24.87
CA THR A 193 0.09 6.20 -24.48
C THR A 193 -0.52 6.97 -23.30
N ALA A 194 0.26 7.16 -22.24
CA ALA A 194 -0.14 7.93 -21.06
C ALA A 194 0.16 9.42 -21.23
N ASN A 195 -0.72 10.27 -20.71
CA ASN A 195 -0.51 11.71 -20.65
C ASN A 195 0.04 12.10 -19.27
N LEU A 196 1.34 12.37 -19.19
CA LEU A 196 2.06 12.55 -17.94
C LEU A 196 2.29 14.02 -17.55
N ASN A 197 1.79 15.00 -18.32
CA ASN A 197 2.20 16.40 -18.15
C ASN A 197 1.17 17.47 -18.51
N SER A 198 -0.13 17.15 -18.53
CA SER A 198 -1.11 18.18 -18.92
C SER A 198 -2.35 18.28 -18.03
N ARG A 199 -2.96 17.20 -17.60
CA ARG A 199 -4.26 17.24 -16.93
C ARG A 199 -4.21 16.75 -15.49
N HIS A 200 -3.73 15.52 -15.30
CA HIS A 200 -3.74 14.82 -14.03
C HIS A 200 -2.34 14.73 -13.43
N ASN A 201 -2.23 14.63 -12.12
CA ASN A 201 -0.96 14.37 -11.48
C ASN A 201 -0.56 12.90 -11.64
N VAL A 202 0.71 12.65 -11.91
CA VAL A 202 1.27 11.29 -11.88
C VAL A 202 1.61 10.96 -10.44
N MET A 203 0.90 10.00 -9.87
CA MET A 203 1.02 9.64 -8.45
C MET A 203 1.31 8.16 -8.28
N ILE A 204 1.88 7.81 -7.17
CA ILE A 204 2.00 6.41 -6.73
C ILE A 204 1.00 6.21 -5.60
N GLU A 205 0.15 5.21 -5.76
CA GLU A 205 -0.83 4.77 -4.76
C GLU A 205 -0.19 3.79 -3.79
N PHE A 206 -0.34 4.03 -2.50
CA PHE A 206 0.16 3.20 -1.41
C PHE A 206 -1.00 2.64 -0.59
N PRO A 207 -1.14 1.32 -0.48
CA PRO A 207 -2.19 0.69 0.31
C PRO A 207 -1.90 0.80 1.80
N LYS A 208 -2.96 0.72 2.62
CA LYS A 208 -2.88 0.79 4.08
C LYS A 208 -1.97 -0.31 4.63
N LEU A 209 -1.09 0.08 5.55
CA LEU A 209 -0.17 -0.82 6.23
C LEU A 209 -0.20 -0.54 7.73
N TRP A 210 -0.35 -1.60 8.50
CA TRP A 210 -0.27 -1.55 9.95
C TRP A 210 1.16 -1.87 10.39
N ILE A 211 1.75 -0.99 11.16
CA ILE A 211 3.15 -1.02 11.54
C ILE A 211 3.27 -0.97 13.06
N LYS A 212 4.06 -1.88 13.61
CA LYS A 212 4.60 -1.82 14.96
C LYS A 212 6.11 -1.61 14.84
N MET A 213 6.62 -0.61 15.55
CA MET A 213 8.06 -0.33 15.60
C MET A 213 8.44 0.04 17.04
N GLU A 214 9.38 -0.69 17.61
CA GLU A 214 9.86 -0.50 18.98
C GLU A 214 11.37 -0.76 19.08
N THR A 215 12.01 -0.14 20.03
CA THR A 215 13.45 -0.34 20.30
C THR A 215 13.62 -1.09 21.62
N VAL A 216 14.30 -2.24 21.55
CA VAL A 216 14.63 -3.07 22.71
C VAL A 216 16.17 -3.15 22.81
N GLY A 217 16.76 -2.49 23.80
CA GLY A 217 18.19 -2.32 23.87
C GLY A 217 18.71 -1.48 22.68
N ASP A 218 19.64 -2.03 21.91
CA ASP A 218 20.16 -1.43 20.67
C ASP A 218 19.46 -1.95 19.40
N VAL A 219 18.40 -2.77 19.53
CA VAL A 219 17.72 -3.36 18.39
C VAL A 219 16.38 -2.65 18.12
N ILE A 220 16.22 -2.11 16.93
CA ILE A 220 14.91 -1.65 16.44
C ILE A 220 14.18 -2.85 15.83
N GLN A 221 13.01 -3.16 16.35
CA GLN A 221 12.13 -4.21 15.86
C GLN A 221 10.99 -3.61 15.06
N ILE A 222 10.91 -3.91 13.77
CA ILE A 222 9.85 -3.45 12.87
C ILE A 222 9.02 -4.64 12.45
N ARG A 223 7.69 -4.54 12.61
CA ARG A 223 6.71 -5.54 12.18
C ARG A 223 5.63 -4.83 11.39
N PHE A 224 5.18 -5.43 10.30
CA PHE A 224 4.06 -4.89 9.54
C PHE A 224 3.15 -5.99 9.01
N ALA A 225 1.90 -5.62 8.80
CA ALA A 225 0.83 -6.50 8.36
C ALA A 225 -0.21 -5.72 7.54
N SER A 226 -1.06 -6.44 6.78
CA SER A 226 -2.14 -5.84 5.99
C SER A 226 -3.32 -5.40 6.84
N SER A 227 -3.46 -5.93 8.06
CA SER A 227 -4.50 -5.53 9.02
C SER A 227 -3.92 -5.31 10.42
N LYS A 228 -4.74 -4.78 11.30
CA LYS A 228 -4.39 -4.53 12.69
C LYS A 228 -4.30 -5.84 13.45
N ILE A 229 -3.10 -6.19 13.93
CA ILE A 229 -2.87 -7.39 14.73
C ILE A 229 -3.34 -7.16 16.18
N ASP A 230 -2.91 -6.05 16.77
CA ASP A 230 -3.26 -5.61 18.12
C ASP A 230 -3.13 -4.09 18.25
N GLU A 231 -3.32 -3.53 19.45
CA GLU A 231 -3.30 -2.10 19.71
C GLU A 231 -1.90 -1.45 19.57
N THR A 232 -0.84 -2.24 19.47
CA THR A 232 0.53 -1.73 19.25
C THR A 232 0.80 -1.43 17.77
N TYR A 233 0.01 -2.02 16.86
CA TYR A 233 0.09 -1.72 15.43
C TYR A 233 -0.68 -0.46 15.10
N LYS A 234 -0.07 0.45 14.36
CA LYS A 234 -0.65 1.73 13.93
C LYS A 234 -0.50 1.90 12.43
N CYS A 235 -1.44 2.59 11.80
CA CYS A 235 -1.40 2.93 10.37
C CYS A 235 -1.23 4.45 10.16
N LEU A 236 -0.27 5.08 10.86
CA LEU A 236 -0.12 6.54 10.95
C LEU A 236 0.03 7.24 9.59
N ALA A 237 0.62 6.58 8.61
CA ALA A 237 0.71 7.09 7.23
C ALA A 237 -0.66 7.26 6.55
N HIS A 238 -1.69 6.56 7.04
CA HIS A 238 -3.05 6.54 6.51
C HIS A 238 -4.05 7.27 7.39
N MET A 239 -3.57 7.99 8.42
CA MET A 239 -4.43 8.78 9.29
C MET A 239 -4.56 10.22 8.79
N LYS A 240 -5.79 10.75 8.81
CA LYS A 240 -6.08 12.18 8.69
C LYS A 240 -6.86 12.60 9.94
N GLY A 241 -6.14 13.03 10.97
CA GLY A 241 -6.67 13.14 12.31
C GLY A 241 -7.10 11.76 12.83
N ASN A 242 -8.38 11.63 13.17
CA ASN A 242 -8.96 10.35 13.62
C ASN A 242 -9.54 9.51 12.48
N GLU A 243 -9.50 9.99 11.25
CA GLU A 243 -10.02 9.27 10.09
C GLU A 243 -8.94 8.40 9.48
N GLU A 244 -9.25 7.11 9.31
CA GLU A 244 -8.39 6.12 8.67
C GLU A 244 -8.72 6.02 7.18
N LYS A 245 -7.71 6.14 6.33
CA LYS A 245 -7.81 6.04 4.87
C LYS A 245 -7.25 4.70 4.38
N ASP A 246 -7.84 4.13 3.34
CA ASP A 246 -7.38 2.85 2.77
C ASP A 246 -6.12 3.02 1.91
N VAL A 247 -5.93 4.20 1.34
CA VAL A 247 -4.77 4.54 0.50
C VAL A 247 -4.29 5.96 0.78
N PHE A 248 -3.02 6.21 0.49
CA PHE A 248 -2.49 7.55 0.27
C PHE A 248 -1.72 7.59 -1.06
N TYR A 249 -1.46 8.79 -1.56
CA TYR A 249 -0.77 9.03 -2.81
C TYR A 249 0.45 9.91 -2.60
N LEU A 250 1.57 9.59 -3.25
CA LEU A 250 2.73 10.47 -3.38
C LEU A 250 2.99 10.80 -4.84
N GLY A 251 3.48 12.01 -5.12
CA GLY A 251 3.91 12.38 -6.47
C GLY A 251 4.99 11.45 -7.00
N ALA A 252 4.82 10.89 -8.19
CA ALA A 252 5.84 10.06 -8.82
C ALA A 252 7.13 10.86 -9.11
N TYR A 253 7.02 12.18 -9.16
CA TYR A 253 8.12 13.13 -9.42
C TYR A 253 8.15 14.22 -8.36
N LEU A 254 9.34 14.78 -8.12
CA LEU A 254 9.45 16.06 -7.42
C LEU A 254 8.58 17.11 -8.15
N SER A 255 7.70 17.74 -7.40
CA SER A 255 6.68 18.62 -7.99
C SER A 255 7.27 19.84 -8.68
N SER A 256 6.76 20.16 -9.85
CA SER A 256 7.08 21.38 -10.62
C SER A 256 6.04 22.45 -10.40
N TYR A 257 6.45 23.71 -10.60
CA TYR A 257 5.54 24.86 -10.56
C TYR A 257 4.87 25.05 -11.93
N ASN A 258 3.55 24.93 -11.98
CA ASN A 258 2.77 25.13 -13.19
C ASN A 258 1.47 25.88 -12.89
N SER A 259 1.29 27.04 -13.52
CA SER A 259 0.06 27.86 -13.39
C SER A 259 -0.38 28.13 -11.97
N GLY A 260 0.56 28.42 -11.07
CA GLY A 260 0.27 28.71 -9.66
C GLY A 260 0.14 27.47 -8.78
N MET A 261 0.25 26.26 -9.30
CA MET A 261 0.09 24.99 -8.60
C MET A 261 1.37 24.16 -8.62
N LEU A 262 1.55 23.31 -7.63
CA LEU A 262 2.53 22.23 -7.68
C LEU A 262 1.95 21.03 -8.42
N LYS A 263 2.64 20.56 -9.44
CA LYS A 263 2.23 19.41 -10.26
C LYS A 263 3.29 18.31 -10.26
N SER A 264 2.88 17.08 -10.03
CA SER A 264 3.71 15.90 -10.27
C SER A 264 3.60 15.52 -11.75
N TRP A 265 4.36 16.22 -12.61
CA TRP A 265 4.36 16.07 -14.06
C TRP A 265 5.73 15.71 -14.60
N SER A 266 5.76 14.88 -15.65
CA SER A 266 6.97 14.51 -16.39
C SER A 266 7.44 15.63 -17.30
N GLY A 267 8.77 15.80 -17.43
CA GLY A 267 9.38 16.76 -18.34
C GLY A 267 9.56 18.17 -17.78
N TYR A 268 9.31 18.38 -16.49
CA TYR A 268 9.45 19.68 -15.84
C TYR A 268 10.54 19.69 -14.78
N ARG A 269 11.11 20.85 -14.51
CA ARG A 269 12.06 21.04 -13.40
C ARG A 269 11.29 21.12 -12.07
N PRO A 270 11.83 20.57 -10.99
CA PRO A 270 11.27 20.72 -9.65
C PRO A 270 11.12 22.19 -9.27
N ALA A 271 10.06 22.51 -8.53
CA ALA A 271 9.84 23.82 -7.93
C ALA A 271 10.89 24.08 -6.83
N THR A 272 11.47 25.28 -6.84
CA THR A 272 12.51 25.71 -5.88
C THR A 272 12.27 27.14 -5.44
N ALA A 273 13.03 27.59 -4.44
CA ALA A 273 12.99 28.95 -3.91
C ALA A 273 11.60 29.38 -3.38
N LEU A 274 10.88 28.45 -2.77
CA LEU A 274 9.59 28.66 -2.13
C LEU A 274 9.66 28.20 -0.68
N THR A 275 8.93 28.86 0.21
CA THR A 275 8.76 28.43 1.61
C THR A 275 7.88 27.18 1.71
N ILE A 276 7.95 26.46 2.84
CA ILE A 276 7.05 25.32 3.06
C ILE A 276 5.56 25.73 3.03
N ALA A 277 5.25 26.95 3.48
CA ALA A 277 3.88 27.49 3.43
C ALA A 277 3.38 27.70 2.01
N GLU A 278 4.23 28.24 1.13
CA GLU A 278 3.91 28.40 -0.29
C GLU A 278 3.76 27.06 -0.98
N HIS A 279 4.68 26.10 -0.77
CA HIS A 279 4.55 24.74 -1.30
C HIS A 279 3.22 24.11 -0.87
N ARG A 280 2.87 24.21 0.42
CA ARG A 280 1.62 23.66 0.97
C ARG A 280 0.39 24.31 0.31
N ASN A 281 0.38 25.64 0.18
CA ASN A 281 -0.73 26.35 -0.45
C ASN A 281 -0.88 25.96 -1.93
N MET A 282 0.22 25.91 -2.70
CA MET A 282 0.21 25.53 -4.10
C MET A 282 -0.15 24.05 -4.33
N ALA A 283 0.20 23.16 -3.40
CA ALA A 283 -0.22 21.76 -3.44
C ALA A 283 -1.75 21.65 -3.29
N ARG A 284 -2.34 22.38 -2.33
CA ARG A 284 -3.79 22.38 -2.05
C ARG A 284 -4.63 22.87 -3.23
N LEU A 285 -4.08 23.69 -4.12
CA LEU A 285 -4.78 24.16 -5.32
C LEU A 285 -5.07 23.04 -6.33
N ASN A 286 -4.49 21.83 -6.17
CA ASN A 286 -4.84 20.69 -6.99
C ASN A 286 -6.19 20.07 -6.64
N GLY A 287 -6.72 20.33 -5.45
CA GLY A 287 -7.98 19.77 -4.95
C GLY A 287 -7.94 19.47 -3.47
N GLU A 288 -9.08 19.11 -2.91
CA GLU A 288 -9.18 18.73 -1.52
C GLU A 288 -8.34 17.47 -1.23
N GLY A 289 -7.59 17.47 -0.12
CA GLY A 289 -6.73 16.37 0.28
C GLY A 289 -5.32 16.40 -0.32
N TYR A 290 -5.05 17.24 -1.32
CA TYR A 290 -3.68 17.47 -1.79
C TYR A 290 -2.88 18.27 -0.77
N GLY A 291 -1.61 17.87 -0.57
CA GLY A 291 -0.68 18.48 0.38
C GLY A 291 0.75 18.09 0.08
N LEU A 292 1.63 18.32 1.04
CA LEU A 292 3.01 17.84 1.01
C LEU A 292 3.07 16.42 1.59
N VAL A 293 4.16 15.70 1.34
CA VAL A 293 4.43 14.41 1.98
C VAL A 293 4.56 14.59 3.49
N SER A 294 3.87 13.74 4.26
CA SER A 294 3.97 13.78 5.70
C SER A 294 5.11 12.91 6.22
N PHE A 295 5.56 13.19 7.45
CA PHE A 295 6.58 12.39 8.14
C PHE A 295 6.21 10.89 8.20
N TYR A 296 4.95 10.57 8.50
CA TYR A 296 4.52 9.16 8.58
C TYR A 296 4.41 8.48 7.22
N GLN A 297 4.07 9.21 6.16
CA GLN A 297 4.13 8.68 4.79
C GLN A 297 5.58 8.42 4.38
N TRP A 298 6.51 9.30 4.76
CA TRP A 298 7.93 9.08 4.51
C TRP A 298 8.48 7.90 5.33
N LEU A 299 8.10 7.77 6.60
CA LEU A 299 8.42 6.62 7.44
C LEU A 299 7.96 5.29 6.82
N TYR A 300 6.76 5.27 6.24
CA TYR A 300 6.26 4.12 5.50
C TYR A 300 7.22 3.72 4.36
N ILE A 301 7.68 4.69 3.56
CA ILE A 301 8.62 4.47 2.46
C ILE A 301 9.97 3.96 2.97
N GLN A 302 10.49 4.52 4.06
CA GLN A 302 11.75 4.10 4.69
C GLN A 302 11.69 2.64 5.19
N ILE A 303 10.58 2.25 5.82
CA ILE A 303 10.36 0.86 6.28
C ILE A 303 10.35 -0.11 5.10
N LEU A 304 9.64 0.21 4.04
CA LEU A 304 9.61 -0.62 2.83
C LEU A 304 10.98 -0.68 2.14
N PHE A 305 11.77 0.40 2.19
CA PHE A 305 13.13 0.41 1.68
C PHE A 305 14.01 -0.61 2.42
N ILE A 306 14.04 -0.53 3.75
CA ILE A 306 14.82 -1.47 4.58
C ILE A 306 14.37 -2.90 4.32
N PHE A 307 13.07 -3.13 4.25
CA PHE A 307 12.54 -4.46 3.99
C PHE A 307 12.95 -4.98 2.60
N LYS A 308 12.83 -4.14 1.56
CA LYS A 308 13.15 -4.54 0.18
C LYS A 308 14.63 -4.90 0.01
N TYR A 309 15.53 -4.11 0.59
CA TYR A 309 16.97 -4.25 0.36
C TYR A 309 17.74 -4.87 1.52
N LYS A 310 17.10 -5.09 2.66
CA LYS A 310 17.75 -5.57 3.90
C LYS A 310 18.97 -4.72 4.26
N SER A 311 18.83 -3.39 4.16
CA SER A 311 19.91 -2.44 4.36
C SER A 311 19.38 -1.11 4.87
N ILE A 312 20.14 -0.43 5.73
CA ILE A 312 19.89 0.94 6.19
C ILE A 312 20.74 1.98 5.44
N ASN A 313 21.59 1.59 4.49
CA ASN A 313 22.33 2.50 3.63
C ASN A 313 21.74 2.49 2.21
N SER A 314 21.02 3.54 1.87
CA SER A 314 20.25 3.61 0.63
C SER A 314 21.14 3.75 -0.60
N GLN A 315 22.21 4.51 -0.55
CA GLN A 315 23.13 4.65 -1.67
C GLN A 315 23.84 3.32 -1.99
N ALA A 316 24.29 2.59 -0.98
CA ALA A 316 24.93 1.29 -1.17
C ALA A 316 23.95 0.22 -1.68
N ALA A 317 22.66 0.29 -1.30
CA ALA A 317 21.67 -0.72 -1.62
C ALA A 317 20.97 -0.50 -2.97
N LEU A 318 20.63 0.74 -3.33
CA LEU A 318 19.88 1.07 -4.55
C LEU A 318 20.73 1.80 -5.60
N GLY A 319 21.49 2.80 -5.20
CA GLY A 319 22.30 3.60 -6.12
C GLY A 319 22.70 4.94 -5.53
N LEU A 320 23.70 5.57 -6.12
CA LEU A 320 24.29 6.82 -5.61
C LEU A 320 23.33 8.02 -5.72
N GLY A 321 22.36 7.97 -6.64
CA GLY A 321 21.42 9.06 -6.90
C GLY A 321 22.07 10.25 -7.59
N TYR A 322 21.26 11.26 -7.95
CA TYR A 322 21.75 12.52 -8.50
C TYR A 322 22.21 13.44 -7.36
N THR A 323 23.42 13.23 -6.88
CA THR A 323 23.91 13.79 -5.61
C THR A 323 25.23 14.53 -5.70
N ASN A 324 25.97 14.39 -6.80
CA ASN A 324 27.26 15.04 -6.97
C ASN A 324 27.38 15.69 -8.35
N THR A 325 26.97 16.93 -8.44
CA THR A 325 27.08 17.68 -9.68
C THR A 325 27.51 19.12 -9.40
N SER A 326 28.39 19.62 -10.27
CA SER A 326 28.66 21.06 -10.39
C SER A 326 27.58 21.77 -11.22
N ASP A 327 26.74 21.02 -11.92
CA ASP A 327 25.61 21.56 -12.66
C ASP A 327 24.49 21.88 -11.65
N ARG A 328 24.31 23.16 -11.37
CA ARG A 328 23.26 23.68 -10.49
C ARG A 328 21.86 23.61 -11.09
N ASN A 329 21.73 23.05 -12.28
CA ASN A 329 20.45 22.87 -12.93
C ASN A 329 19.87 21.52 -12.53
N ALA A 330 18.80 21.54 -11.74
CA ALA A 330 17.99 20.34 -11.52
C ALA A 330 17.59 19.72 -12.86
N ASN A 331 17.74 18.41 -12.94
CA ASN A 331 17.23 17.67 -14.09
C ASN A 331 15.71 17.70 -14.15
N VAL A 332 15.15 17.69 -15.34
CA VAL A 332 13.71 17.54 -15.52
C VAL A 332 13.24 16.17 -15.05
N SER A 333 12.03 16.09 -14.53
CA SER A 333 11.37 14.86 -14.10
C SER A 333 11.06 13.92 -15.27
N GLY A 334 10.83 12.64 -14.96
CA GLY A 334 10.35 11.64 -15.92
C GLY A 334 11.43 10.94 -16.74
N THR A 335 12.70 11.16 -16.43
CA THR A 335 13.83 10.49 -17.13
C THR A 335 13.90 8.98 -16.81
N THR A 336 13.23 8.54 -15.74
CA THR A 336 13.13 7.12 -15.33
C THR A 336 11.80 6.48 -15.70
N ASN A 337 10.96 7.10 -16.53
CA ASN A 337 9.64 6.56 -16.87
C ASN A 337 9.66 5.13 -17.41
N ALA A 338 10.65 4.79 -18.25
CA ALA A 338 10.82 3.45 -18.82
C ALA A 338 11.72 2.52 -17.99
N LYS A 339 11.98 2.85 -16.71
CA LYS A 339 12.89 2.08 -15.83
C LYS A 339 12.15 1.23 -14.77
N GLY A 340 10.84 1.07 -14.90
CA GLY A 340 10.04 0.30 -13.94
C GLY A 340 9.80 1.04 -12.62
N MET A 341 9.58 0.26 -11.56
CA MET A 341 9.31 0.76 -10.21
C MET A 341 10.60 1.00 -9.39
N TYR A 342 11.71 0.45 -9.83
CA TYR A 342 13.02 0.52 -9.16
C TYR A 342 14.11 0.81 -10.17
N TYR A 343 14.96 1.76 -9.84
CA TYR A 343 16.13 2.08 -10.65
C TYR A 343 17.19 2.79 -9.80
N GLY A 344 18.45 2.49 -10.03
CA GLY A 344 19.60 3.16 -9.44
C GLY A 344 20.90 2.68 -10.05
N SER A 345 21.96 3.48 -9.91
CA SER A 345 23.28 3.21 -10.44
C SER A 345 24.34 3.35 -9.33
N GLN A 346 25.29 2.44 -9.31
CA GLN A 346 26.46 2.49 -8.42
C GLN A 346 27.71 3.08 -9.10
N THR A 347 27.62 3.39 -10.40
CA THR A 347 28.78 3.82 -11.18
C THR A 347 28.98 5.31 -11.22
N ASP A 348 27.88 6.07 -11.05
CA ASP A 348 27.87 7.50 -11.29
C ASP A 348 26.79 8.13 -10.41
N ASN A 349 27.15 9.16 -9.64
CA ASN A 349 26.23 9.95 -8.82
C ASN A 349 25.58 11.12 -9.57
N LYS A 350 25.50 11.02 -10.89
CA LYS A 350 24.69 11.84 -11.80
C LYS A 350 23.46 11.12 -12.34
N GLU A 351 23.30 9.83 -12.04
CA GLU A 351 22.12 9.05 -12.35
C GLU A 351 21.03 9.22 -11.28
N ARG A 352 19.79 9.18 -11.71
CA ARG A 352 18.66 9.26 -10.78
C ARG A 352 18.43 7.93 -10.08
N VAL A 353 17.73 8.00 -8.96
CA VAL A 353 17.16 6.82 -8.30
C VAL A 353 15.65 6.80 -8.43
N LYS A 354 15.09 5.60 -8.44
CA LYS A 354 13.64 5.37 -8.36
C LYS A 354 13.34 4.25 -7.39
N PHE A 355 12.50 4.52 -6.42
CA PHE A 355 12.06 3.52 -5.45
C PHE A 355 10.55 3.53 -5.33
N LEU A 356 9.92 2.35 -5.50
CA LEU A 356 8.46 2.18 -5.53
C LEU A 356 7.77 3.13 -6.51
N GLY A 357 8.42 3.46 -7.62
CA GLY A 357 7.89 4.39 -8.62
C GLY A 357 8.15 5.88 -8.33
N LEU A 358 8.66 6.24 -7.16
CA LEU A 358 9.07 7.59 -6.80
C LEU A 358 10.43 7.90 -7.42
N GLU A 359 10.48 8.75 -8.44
CA GLU A 359 11.72 9.27 -9.04
C GLU A 359 12.34 10.29 -8.09
N ASP A 360 13.65 10.23 -7.92
CA ASP A 360 14.40 11.04 -6.97
C ASP A 360 13.89 10.88 -5.52
N ALA A 361 13.65 9.62 -5.10
CA ALA A 361 13.35 9.32 -3.71
C ALA A 361 14.43 9.88 -2.75
N TYR A 362 15.64 10.12 -3.27
CA TYR A 362 16.67 10.95 -2.67
C TYR A 362 17.57 11.53 -3.76
N GLY A 363 18.32 12.60 -3.41
CA GLY A 363 19.11 13.37 -4.35
C GLY A 363 18.26 14.34 -5.17
N ASN A 364 18.85 15.02 -6.14
CA ASN A 364 18.29 16.08 -6.95
C ASN A 364 17.90 17.31 -6.10
N TYR A 365 16.73 17.30 -5.44
CA TYR A 365 16.33 18.33 -4.46
C TYR A 365 15.74 17.68 -3.21
N ALA A 366 16.04 18.28 -2.05
CA ALA A 366 15.41 17.89 -0.79
C ALA A 366 13.90 18.18 -0.81
N THR A 367 13.14 17.29 -0.19
CA THR A 367 11.68 17.37 -0.12
C THR A 367 11.24 17.83 1.26
N PHE A 368 10.37 18.84 1.35
CA PHE A 368 9.75 19.24 2.62
C PHE A 368 8.88 18.12 3.19
N LEU A 369 9.00 17.91 4.52
CA LEU A 369 8.15 17.01 5.28
C LEU A 369 7.15 17.80 6.13
N ASP A 370 5.86 17.50 5.95
CA ASP A 370 4.82 17.97 6.85
C ASP A 370 4.62 17.04 8.06
N GLY A 371 4.00 17.57 9.10
CA GLY A 371 3.62 16.79 10.28
C GLY A 371 4.77 16.43 11.23
N ILE A 372 5.91 17.10 11.13
CA ILE A 372 7.04 16.97 12.06
C ILE A 372 7.71 18.31 12.34
N LEU A 373 8.03 18.58 13.59
CA LEU A 373 8.85 19.69 14.05
C LEU A 373 9.65 19.26 15.30
N LEU A 374 10.69 20.00 15.65
CA LEU A 374 11.30 19.95 16.97
C LEU A 374 10.94 21.22 17.76
N SER A 375 10.50 21.03 19.00
CA SER A 375 10.29 22.14 19.94
C SER A 375 11.59 22.88 20.28
N PRO A 376 11.54 24.05 20.92
CA PRO A 376 12.75 24.72 21.41
C PRO A 376 13.63 23.86 22.31
N THR A 377 13.04 22.86 22.97
CA THR A 377 13.72 21.88 23.83
C THR A 377 14.07 20.58 23.14
N TYR A 378 14.00 20.55 21.80
CA TYR A 378 14.25 19.39 20.94
C TYR A 378 13.31 18.19 21.13
N GLU A 379 12.14 18.39 21.77
CA GLU A 379 11.10 17.39 21.80
C GLU A 379 10.42 17.29 20.44
N MET A 380 10.12 16.08 19.99
CA MET A 380 9.46 15.86 18.71
C MET A 380 7.97 16.23 18.81
N LEU A 381 7.50 17.00 17.84
CA LEU A 381 6.12 17.39 17.65
C LEU A 381 5.61 16.76 16.35
N THR A 382 4.52 16.00 16.40
CA THR A 382 3.96 15.35 15.20
C THR A 382 2.46 15.56 15.06
N ALA A 383 1.99 15.50 13.80
CA ALA A 383 0.57 15.53 13.46
C ALA A 383 0.25 14.63 12.27
N THR A 384 -1.02 14.26 12.11
CA THR A 384 -1.57 13.53 10.97
C THR A 384 -2.51 14.40 10.12
N MET A 385 -2.79 15.63 10.56
CA MET A 385 -3.61 16.63 9.86
C MET A 385 -3.22 18.04 10.28
N ASP A 386 -3.84 19.05 9.68
CA ASP A 386 -3.71 20.49 10.03
C ASP A 386 -2.26 20.98 10.11
N PHE A 387 -1.46 20.52 9.15
CA PHE A 387 -0.05 20.80 9.09
C PHE A 387 0.25 22.29 9.03
N ASN A 388 1.18 22.73 9.89
CA ASN A 388 1.62 24.11 10.00
C ASN A 388 3.12 24.19 10.36
N ALA A 389 3.67 25.38 10.31
CA ALA A 389 5.11 25.60 10.56
C ALA A 389 5.44 25.87 12.05
N PHE A 390 4.43 25.87 12.93
CA PHE A 390 4.58 26.28 14.33
C PHE A 390 4.32 25.16 15.33
N GLY A 391 3.86 23.99 14.86
CA GLY A 391 3.51 22.86 15.70
C GLY A 391 2.21 23.05 16.52
N THR A 392 1.39 24.04 16.18
CA THR A 392 0.11 24.23 16.85
C THR A 392 -0.81 23.03 16.61
N GLY A 393 -1.28 22.39 17.67
CA GLY A 393 -2.12 21.20 17.60
C GLY A 393 -1.36 19.89 17.34
N TYR A 394 -0.01 19.92 17.32
CA TYR A 394 0.81 18.73 17.19
C TYR A 394 0.95 18.01 18.53
N GLU A 395 1.05 16.70 18.49
CA GLU A 395 1.30 15.85 19.65
C GLU A 395 2.78 15.84 20.01
N LEU A 396 3.08 15.94 21.30
CA LEU A 396 4.44 15.91 21.83
C LEU A 396 4.89 14.45 22.00
N SER A 397 6.04 14.11 21.47
CA SER A 397 6.72 12.83 21.69
C SER A 397 8.09 13.10 22.33
N PRO A 398 8.31 12.69 23.59
CA PRO A 398 9.58 12.94 24.28
C PRO A 398 10.77 12.34 23.54
N THR A 399 11.84 13.10 23.40
CA THR A 399 13.15 12.67 22.87
C THR A 399 14.21 12.90 23.94
N ASN A 400 15.38 12.29 23.75
CA ASN A 400 16.54 12.56 24.59
C ASN A 400 17.60 13.39 23.84
N ILE A 401 17.16 14.19 22.86
CA ILE A 401 18.05 15.09 22.10
C ILE A 401 18.22 16.36 22.92
N ALA A 402 19.41 16.54 23.51
CA ALA A 402 19.68 17.65 24.38
C ALA A 402 20.07 18.96 23.65
N SER A 403 20.47 18.85 22.39
CA SER A 403 20.91 19.98 21.55
C SER A 403 20.83 19.62 20.07
N SER A 404 21.17 20.57 19.17
CA SER A 404 21.23 20.30 17.73
C SER A 404 22.16 19.13 17.41
N LEU A 405 21.76 18.33 16.42
CA LEU A 405 22.57 17.25 15.85
C LEU A 405 23.07 17.65 14.47
N ASN A 406 24.34 17.35 14.18
CA ASN A 406 24.93 17.58 12.85
C ASN A 406 26.02 16.54 12.57
N GLY A 407 25.73 15.54 11.75
CA GLY A 407 26.67 14.48 11.41
C GLY A 407 26.00 13.28 10.75
N PHE A 408 26.77 12.24 10.47
CA PHE A 408 26.25 10.98 9.95
C PHE A 408 25.47 10.21 11.03
N ILE A 409 24.29 9.75 10.69
CA ILE A 409 23.40 9.03 11.61
C ILE A 409 24.03 7.71 12.02
N SER A 410 24.16 7.48 13.33
CA SER A 410 24.57 6.19 13.90
C SER A 410 23.43 5.47 14.59
N LYS A 411 22.56 6.21 15.31
CA LYS A 411 21.37 5.65 15.97
C LYS A 411 20.15 6.53 15.74
N THR A 412 18.97 5.90 15.70
CA THR A 412 17.67 6.55 15.61
C THR A 412 16.77 6.12 16.77
N HIS A 413 15.64 6.81 16.98
CA HIS A 413 14.71 6.48 18.07
C HIS A 413 14.02 5.13 17.90
N GLY A 414 13.62 4.77 16.68
CA GLY A 414 13.12 3.43 16.36
C GLY A 414 11.80 3.07 17.03
N THR A 415 10.84 4.00 17.10
CA THR A 415 9.48 3.74 17.61
C THR A 415 8.43 4.06 16.55
N THR A 416 7.21 3.53 16.69
CA THR A 416 6.13 3.75 15.72
C THR A 416 5.79 5.24 15.53
N THR A 417 5.96 6.07 16.57
CA THR A 417 5.67 7.50 16.50
C THR A 417 6.87 8.36 16.11
N GLN A 418 8.09 7.96 16.50
CA GLN A 418 9.30 8.73 16.24
C GLN A 418 10.06 8.24 14.99
N GLY A 419 9.74 7.05 14.49
CA GLY A 419 10.36 6.50 13.29
C GLY A 419 11.89 6.48 13.39
N PHE A 420 12.51 6.88 12.29
CA PHE A 420 13.96 7.00 12.18
C PHE A 420 14.46 8.41 12.51
N LEU A 421 13.77 9.15 13.42
CA LEU A 421 14.32 10.42 13.93
C LEU A 421 15.73 10.17 14.52
N PRO A 422 16.78 10.86 14.05
CA PRO A 422 18.14 10.68 14.53
C PRO A 422 18.26 10.94 16.03
N LYS A 423 18.95 10.03 16.72
CA LYS A 423 19.25 10.10 18.15
C LYS A 423 20.75 10.35 18.40
N GLU A 424 21.59 9.81 17.53
CA GLU A 424 23.05 9.93 17.61
C GLU A 424 23.65 10.06 16.21
N VAL A 425 24.69 10.90 16.06
CA VAL A 425 25.33 11.22 14.78
C VAL A 425 26.87 10.98 14.86
N LYS A 426 27.25 9.75 15.15
CA LYS A 426 28.62 9.25 15.18
C LYS A 426 28.94 8.23 14.07
N GLY A 427 28.09 8.15 13.06
CA GLY A 427 28.25 7.27 11.91
C GLY A 427 29.26 7.78 10.89
N SER A 428 29.24 7.17 9.71
CA SER A 428 30.06 7.58 8.56
C SER A 428 29.26 7.40 7.27
N SER A 429 29.75 7.94 6.16
CA SER A 429 29.12 7.76 4.84
C SER A 429 29.09 6.31 4.35
N ALA A 430 29.94 5.45 4.87
CA ALA A 430 30.02 4.04 4.50
C ALA A 430 29.38 3.09 5.50
N GLY A 431 29.09 3.56 6.72
CA GLY A 431 28.56 2.73 7.81
C GLY A 431 27.23 3.23 8.37
N CYS A 432 26.52 2.39 9.12
CA CYS A 432 25.18 2.66 9.65
C CYS A 432 24.23 3.09 8.53
N TYR A 433 23.54 4.21 8.70
CA TYR A 433 22.59 4.73 7.69
C TYR A 433 23.29 5.33 6.46
N GLY A 434 24.59 5.70 6.55
CA GLY A 434 25.30 6.40 5.49
C GLY A 434 24.86 7.84 5.26
N ASP A 435 23.73 8.23 5.79
CA ASP A 435 23.06 9.51 5.58
C ASP A 435 23.35 10.50 6.73
N ARG A 436 23.31 11.78 6.42
CA ARG A 436 23.56 12.84 7.38
C ARG A 436 22.25 13.39 7.95
N ALA A 437 22.30 13.80 9.22
CA ALA A 437 21.25 14.59 9.84
C ALA A 437 21.79 15.96 10.27
N MET A 438 20.97 16.99 10.06
CA MET A 438 21.18 18.35 10.55
C MET A 438 19.90 18.82 11.22
N LEU A 439 19.81 18.63 12.54
CA LEU A 439 18.58 18.90 13.30
C LEU A 439 18.73 20.17 14.15
N PHE A 440 17.83 21.11 13.92
CA PHE A 440 17.68 22.36 14.65
C PHE A 440 16.23 22.54 15.08
N SER A 441 16.01 23.13 16.24
CA SER A 441 14.66 23.38 16.75
C SER A 441 13.89 24.43 15.93
N ASN A 442 12.58 24.38 15.96
CA ASN A 442 11.65 25.36 15.38
C ASN A 442 11.73 25.53 13.85
N ASN A 443 12.32 24.63 13.14
CA ASN A 443 12.43 24.68 11.68
C ASN A 443 11.68 23.55 11.00
N PRO A 444 11.15 23.77 9.78
CA PRO A 444 10.61 22.71 8.94
C PRO A 444 11.65 21.64 8.61
N PHE A 445 11.21 20.43 8.45
CA PHE A 445 12.05 19.32 8.04
C PHE A 445 12.07 19.15 6.52
N THR A 446 13.24 18.73 6.02
CA THR A 446 13.42 18.21 4.66
C THR A 446 14.08 16.85 4.71
N CYS A 447 13.79 15.99 3.73
CA CYS A 447 14.36 14.66 3.57
C CYS A 447 14.98 14.45 2.17
N GLY A 448 15.70 13.34 2.00
CA GLY A 448 16.23 12.90 0.71
C GLY A 448 17.50 13.63 0.23
N GLY A 449 17.80 14.82 0.76
CA GLY A 449 18.99 15.61 0.40
C GLY A 449 19.01 16.12 -1.05
N ALA A 450 20.08 16.83 -1.41
CA ALA A 450 20.17 17.55 -2.67
C ALA A 450 21.39 17.14 -3.53
N PHE A 451 21.41 17.61 -4.79
CA PHE A 451 22.41 17.28 -5.80
C PHE A 451 23.84 17.77 -5.46
N THR A 452 24.03 18.56 -4.41
CA THR A 452 25.34 19.08 -3.97
C THR A 452 25.93 18.34 -2.77
N GLU A 453 25.26 17.33 -2.24
CA GLU A 453 25.60 16.77 -0.92
C GLU A 453 26.31 15.41 -1.00
N SER A 454 26.51 14.88 -2.22
CA SER A 454 27.31 13.68 -2.51
C SER A 454 26.90 12.44 -1.69
N SER A 455 27.83 11.87 -0.94
CA SER A 455 27.62 10.64 -0.15
C SER A 455 26.92 10.87 1.18
N SER A 456 26.44 12.07 1.46
CA SER A 456 25.77 12.37 2.74
C SER A 456 24.23 12.28 2.67
N VAL A 457 23.68 11.94 1.52
CA VAL A 457 22.23 11.92 1.27
C VAL A 457 21.68 10.52 0.97
N GLY A 458 20.42 10.31 1.26
CA GLY A 458 19.70 9.07 0.98
C GLY A 458 18.33 9.08 1.64
N MET A 459 17.73 7.90 1.79
CA MET A 459 16.39 7.73 2.34
C MET A 459 16.23 8.21 3.78
N PHE A 460 17.33 8.22 4.56
CA PHE A 460 17.34 8.60 5.97
C PHE A 460 17.90 10.00 6.21
N TYR A 461 18.37 10.68 5.16
CA TYR A 461 18.78 12.08 5.28
C TYR A 461 17.64 12.94 5.83
N LEU A 462 17.95 13.72 6.87
CA LEU A 462 16.98 14.57 7.53
C LEU A 462 17.62 15.90 7.91
N ASN A 463 17.00 17.00 7.48
CA ASN A 463 17.55 18.33 7.70
C ASN A 463 16.42 19.29 8.13
N SER A 464 16.68 20.07 9.19
CA SER A 464 15.84 21.17 9.63
C SER A 464 16.63 22.47 9.81
N LEU A 465 17.67 22.69 8.96
CA LEU A 465 18.50 23.89 9.01
C LEU A 465 17.77 25.14 8.50
N TYR A 466 16.86 24.99 7.54
CA TYR A 466 16.24 26.12 6.87
C TYR A 466 14.97 26.56 7.59
N GLY A 467 14.86 27.86 7.92
CA GLY A 467 13.70 28.44 8.57
C GLY A 467 12.42 28.32 7.74
N ALA A 468 11.28 28.58 8.37
CA ALA A 468 9.97 28.54 7.73
C ALA A 468 9.71 29.72 6.76
N SER A 469 10.62 30.70 6.76
CA SER A 469 10.55 31.94 5.93
C SER A 469 11.51 31.88 4.76
#